data_ecfdc3b808f067e933c92c99c2c282c6
#
_entry.id   ecfdc3b808f067e933c92c99c2c282c6
#
_cell.length_a   1.000
_cell.length_b   1.000
_cell.length_c   1.000
_cell.angle_alpha   90.00
_cell.angle_beta   90.00
_cell.angle_gamma   90.00
#
_symmetry.space_group_name_H-M   'P 1'
#
loop_
_entity.id
_entity.type
_entity.pdbx_description
1 polymer ?
#
loop_
_entity_poly.entity_id
_entity_poly.type
_entity_poly.pdbx_seq_one_letter_code
_entity_poly.pdbx_strand_id
1 'polypeptide(L)'
;MEQEIKPKRPFCASCSKPMKLCICSRFKSHHHSINNSIAVTILQHSQEKNHPLNSTRIAALGLKNLQVFAVSDIHFDARFEIQLNKRSREEISDAHLERIQKNGESFDLDEEECVISATMTKFGPTFTDISHLQCNQCHFKNPNFDEVLGSRVGQDAVSNGFVVKKLQREGEELSEHEEFEISVPPGSALLYPTKKAVAVGVRVEGFGFEVKNLIVLDGTWKKAKRVHQPKAGCLSTIESIVLALKVFGEDGDGLDDLLEVFKSMIGDQVRCKDEKFRNMKSSNTNP
;
A
#
# COMPACT_ATOMS: atom_id res chain seq x y z
N MET A 1 24.27 -44.79 -1.74
CA MET A 1 23.37 -44.20 -2.78
C MET A 1 23.49 -42.70 -2.66
N GLU A 2 24.29 -42.12 -3.53
CA GLU A 2 24.42 -40.65 -3.63
C GLU A 2 23.13 -40.10 -4.25
N GLN A 3 22.44 -39.25 -3.51
CA GLN A 3 21.29 -38.54 -4.06
C GLN A 3 21.80 -37.46 -5.03
N GLU A 4 21.57 -37.63 -6.32
CA GLU A 4 21.82 -36.59 -7.34
C GLU A 4 21.01 -35.35 -6.97
N ILE A 5 21.72 -34.32 -6.53
CA ILE A 5 21.17 -32.98 -6.28
C ILE A 5 20.82 -32.37 -7.64
N LYS A 6 19.55 -32.45 -8.05
CA LYS A 6 19.08 -31.79 -9.27
C LYS A 6 19.41 -30.30 -9.19
N PRO A 7 20.09 -29.73 -10.19
CA PRO A 7 20.46 -28.31 -10.19
C PRO A 7 19.19 -27.44 -10.06
N LYS A 8 19.22 -26.49 -9.13
CA LYS A 8 18.12 -25.53 -8.96
C LYS A 8 17.92 -24.72 -10.23
N ARG A 9 16.67 -24.56 -10.68
CA ARG A 9 16.36 -23.76 -11.88
C ARG A 9 16.86 -22.33 -11.69
N PRO A 10 17.59 -21.75 -12.68
CA PRO A 10 18.06 -20.38 -12.57
C PRO A 10 16.90 -19.37 -12.61
N PHE A 11 16.96 -18.36 -11.74
CA PHE A 11 15.99 -17.27 -11.64
C PHE A 11 16.61 -15.97 -12.13
N CYS A 12 15.78 -15.12 -12.74
CA CYS A 12 16.16 -13.76 -13.11
C CYS A 12 16.28 -12.90 -11.83
N ALA A 13 17.42 -12.22 -11.67
CA ALA A 13 17.66 -11.37 -10.50
C ALA A 13 16.67 -10.19 -10.41
N SER A 14 16.27 -9.60 -11.55
CA SER A 14 15.40 -8.43 -11.59
C SER A 14 13.93 -8.77 -11.33
N CYS A 15 13.36 -9.77 -12.03
CA CYS A 15 11.93 -10.08 -11.89
C CYS A 15 11.65 -11.28 -10.98
N SER A 16 12.68 -11.94 -10.44
CA SER A 16 12.57 -13.12 -9.58
C SER A 16 11.72 -14.27 -10.17
N LYS A 17 11.67 -14.35 -11.51
CA LYS A 17 11.01 -15.45 -12.23
C LYS A 17 12.06 -16.43 -12.77
N PRO A 18 11.68 -17.71 -13.00
CA PRO A 18 12.54 -18.62 -13.73
C PRO A 18 12.97 -18.00 -15.07
N MET A 19 14.24 -18.17 -15.47
CA MET A 19 14.79 -17.54 -16.68
C MET A 19 13.93 -17.76 -17.94
N LYS A 20 13.35 -18.96 -18.10
CA LYS A 20 12.44 -19.30 -19.21
C LYS A 20 11.13 -18.49 -19.22
N LEU A 21 10.75 -17.94 -18.09
CA LEU A 21 9.53 -17.15 -17.89
C LEU A 21 9.84 -15.71 -17.48
N CYS A 22 11.06 -15.25 -17.76
CA CYS A 22 11.49 -13.89 -17.48
C CYS A 22 10.59 -12.89 -18.19
N ILE A 23 10.21 -11.83 -17.49
CA ILE A 23 9.34 -10.77 -18.00
C ILE A 23 10.10 -9.49 -18.36
N CYS A 24 11.37 -9.37 -17.96
CA CYS A 24 12.15 -8.13 -18.17
C CYS A 24 12.28 -7.76 -19.65
N SER A 25 12.47 -8.74 -20.53
CA SER A 25 12.60 -8.52 -21.99
C SER A 25 11.28 -8.30 -22.71
N ARG A 26 10.16 -8.31 -22.00
CA ARG A 26 8.82 -8.15 -22.59
C ARG A 26 8.32 -6.72 -22.58
N PHE A 27 9.03 -5.84 -21.86
CA PHE A 27 8.73 -4.40 -21.90
C PHE A 27 9.20 -3.82 -23.22
N LYS A 28 8.36 -3.05 -23.89
CA LYS A 28 8.69 -2.39 -25.19
C LYS A 28 9.84 -1.40 -25.00
N SER A 29 9.83 -0.67 -23.90
CA SER A 29 10.91 0.24 -23.52
C SER A 29 11.94 -0.50 -22.66
N HIS A 30 12.88 -1.20 -23.28
CA HIS A 30 13.89 -2.02 -22.58
C HIS A 30 14.77 -1.27 -21.56
N HIS A 31 14.73 0.06 -21.51
CA HIS A 31 15.64 0.86 -20.70
C HIS A 31 14.99 1.95 -19.85
N HIS A 32 13.68 2.18 -19.94
CA HIS A 32 13.05 3.28 -19.21
C HIS A 32 11.77 2.82 -18.52
N SER A 33 11.81 2.78 -17.19
CA SER A 33 10.59 2.79 -16.39
C SER A 33 9.82 4.09 -16.66
N ILE A 34 8.49 4.02 -16.62
CA ILE A 34 7.59 5.15 -16.76
C ILE A 34 7.89 6.15 -15.64
N ASN A 35 8.13 7.40 -16.00
CA ASN A 35 8.33 8.47 -15.03
C ASN A 35 6.96 9.02 -14.60
N ASN A 36 6.25 8.25 -13.75
CA ASN A 36 4.97 8.64 -13.20
C ASN A 36 5.12 9.81 -12.22
N SER A 37 4.30 10.85 -12.37
CA SER A 37 4.27 12.02 -11.46
C SER A 37 3.60 11.66 -10.15
N ILE A 38 2.57 10.81 -10.20
CA ILE A 38 1.87 10.31 -9.02
C ILE A 38 2.68 9.15 -8.43
N ALA A 39 3.12 9.30 -7.19
CA ALA A 39 3.81 8.23 -6.47
C ALA A 39 2.87 7.04 -6.25
N VAL A 40 3.41 5.81 -6.29
CA VAL A 40 2.65 4.60 -6.01
C VAL A 40 3.29 3.87 -4.83
N THR A 41 2.51 3.64 -3.79
CA THR A 41 2.91 2.90 -2.59
C THR A 41 2.15 1.58 -2.55
N ILE A 42 2.83 0.44 -2.70
CA ILE A 42 2.21 -0.88 -2.62
C ILE A 42 2.47 -1.49 -1.26
N LEU A 43 1.41 -1.80 -0.52
CA LEU A 43 1.47 -2.59 0.70
C LEU A 43 1.28 -4.05 0.31
N GLN A 44 2.39 -4.76 0.11
CA GLN A 44 2.38 -6.14 -0.35
C GLN A 44 2.41 -7.11 0.83
N HIS A 45 1.41 -7.98 0.90
CA HIS A 45 1.43 -9.05 1.89
C HIS A 45 2.62 -9.98 1.67
N SER A 46 3.32 -10.35 2.74
CA SER A 46 4.55 -11.15 2.70
C SER A 46 4.40 -12.47 1.93
N GLN A 47 3.22 -13.09 1.97
CA GLN A 47 2.94 -14.34 1.25
C GLN A 47 2.73 -14.15 -0.26
N GLU A 48 2.44 -12.92 -0.73
CA GLU A 48 2.29 -12.64 -2.16
C GLU A 48 3.63 -12.48 -2.88
N LYS A 49 4.72 -12.21 -2.16
CA LYS A 49 6.06 -12.01 -2.72
C LYS A 49 6.48 -13.14 -3.68
N ASN A 50 6.15 -14.38 -3.32
CA ASN A 50 6.53 -15.57 -4.09
C ASN A 50 5.40 -16.10 -5.00
N HIS A 51 4.25 -15.42 -5.05
CA HIS A 51 3.14 -15.86 -5.89
C HIS A 51 3.52 -15.84 -7.37
N PRO A 52 3.20 -16.90 -8.17
CA PRO A 52 3.55 -16.96 -9.60
C PRO A 52 2.99 -15.81 -10.43
N LEU A 53 1.83 -15.29 -10.08
CA LEU A 53 1.15 -14.16 -10.75
C LEU A 53 1.32 -12.85 -9.96
N ASN A 54 2.38 -12.71 -9.17
CA ASN A 54 2.66 -11.47 -8.47
C ASN A 54 2.86 -10.31 -9.45
N SER A 55 1.84 -9.46 -9.58
CA SER A 55 1.81 -8.33 -10.50
C SER A 55 2.60 -7.12 -10.00
N THR A 56 2.90 -7.04 -8.70
CA THR A 56 3.78 -6.01 -8.13
C THR A 56 5.16 -6.01 -8.78
N ARG A 57 5.64 -7.18 -9.23
CA ARG A 57 6.92 -7.27 -9.99
C ARG A 57 6.90 -6.47 -11.28
N ILE A 58 5.75 -6.41 -11.96
CA ILE A 58 5.58 -5.63 -13.17
C ILE A 58 5.62 -4.14 -12.84
N ALA A 59 4.89 -3.73 -11.81
CA ALA A 59 4.93 -2.35 -11.32
C ALA A 59 6.35 -1.94 -10.94
N ALA A 60 7.10 -2.79 -10.20
CA ALA A 60 8.46 -2.52 -9.77
C ALA A 60 9.48 -2.40 -10.92
N LEU A 61 9.22 -3.05 -12.05
CA LEU A 61 10.06 -2.93 -13.24
C LEU A 61 9.65 -1.76 -14.14
N GLY A 62 8.38 -1.39 -14.12
CA GLY A 62 7.81 -0.48 -15.09
C GLY A 62 7.52 0.93 -14.58
N LEU A 63 7.45 1.16 -13.27
CA LEU A 63 7.20 2.48 -12.66
C LEU A 63 8.45 2.97 -11.94
N LYS A 64 8.79 4.24 -12.12
CA LYS A 64 9.96 4.86 -11.48
C LYS A 64 9.65 5.36 -10.07
N ASN A 65 8.52 6.03 -9.91
CA ASN A 65 8.09 6.57 -8.62
C ASN A 65 7.18 5.56 -7.91
N LEU A 66 7.81 4.48 -7.41
CA LEU A 66 7.13 3.36 -6.75
C LEU A 66 7.88 2.95 -5.48
N GLN A 67 7.14 2.68 -4.43
CA GLN A 67 7.62 2.05 -3.21
C GLN A 67 6.81 0.78 -2.92
N VAL A 68 7.47 -0.27 -2.44
CA VAL A 68 6.82 -1.54 -2.06
C VAL A 68 7.21 -1.88 -0.63
N PHE A 69 6.23 -1.90 0.26
CA PHE A 69 6.40 -2.29 1.65
C PHE A 69 5.86 -3.71 1.86
N ALA A 70 6.69 -4.58 2.46
CA ALA A 70 6.22 -5.88 2.88
C ALA A 70 5.42 -5.73 4.18
N VAL A 71 4.19 -6.21 4.19
CA VAL A 71 3.31 -6.18 5.36
C VAL A 71 2.89 -7.61 5.74
N SER A 72 2.65 -7.83 7.02
CA SER A 72 2.15 -9.09 7.54
C SER A 72 0.65 -9.04 7.85
N ASP A 73 0.09 -10.19 8.25
CA ASP A 73 -1.26 -10.26 8.79
C ASP A 73 -1.38 -9.36 10.05
N ILE A 74 -2.49 -8.64 10.17
CA ILE A 74 -2.82 -7.88 11.37
C ILE A 74 -3.56 -8.81 12.31
N HIS A 75 -2.90 -9.21 13.39
CA HIS A 75 -3.49 -10.00 14.46
C HIS A 75 -4.20 -9.11 15.48
N PHE A 76 -5.06 -9.71 16.31
CA PHE A 76 -5.56 -9.02 17.49
C PHE A 76 -4.37 -8.67 18.40
N ASP A 77 -4.48 -7.55 19.09
CA ASP A 77 -3.43 -6.95 19.93
C ASP A 77 -2.24 -6.34 19.18
N ALA A 78 -2.27 -6.31 17.82
CA ALA A 78 -1.30 -5.55 17.05
C ALA A 78 -1.38 -4.07 17.43
N ARG A 79 -0.24 -3.46 17.73
CA ARG A 79 -0.11 -2.05 18.11
C ARG A 79 0.39 -1.23 16.93
N PHE A 80 -0.14 -0.03 16.82
CA PHE A 80 0.24 0.94 15.81
C PHE A 80 0.53 2.28 16.48
N GLU A 81 1.55 2.94 15.99
CA GLU A 81 1.83 4.34 16.30
C GLU A 81 1.68 5.15 15.01
N ILE A 82 0.91 6.22 15.09
CA ILE A 82 0.69 7.16 13.99
C ILE A 82 1.32 8.48 14.42
N GLN A 83 2.45 8.81 13.80
CA GLN A 83 3.19 10.02 14.04
C GLN A 83 2.84 11.07 12.99
N LEU A 84 2.33 12.22 13.41
CA LEU A 84 1.95 13.29 12.51
C LEU A 84 3.18 14.04 12.00
N ASN A 85 3.19 14.34 10.70
CA ASN A 85 4.23 15.18 10.13
C ASN A 85 4.06 16.62 10.61
N LYS A 86 5.17 17.25 10.97
CA LYS A 86 5.18 18.67 11.36
C LYS A 86 4.81 19.55 10.16
N ARG A 87 4.02 20.59 10.37
CA ARG A 87 3.80 21.61 9.34
C ARG A 87 5.14 22.24 8.95
N SER A 88 5.44 22.26 7.65
CA SER A 88 6.58 23.04 7.17
C SER A 88 6.33 24.51 7.50
N ARG A 89 7.30 25.13 8.15
CA ARG A 89 7.26 26.55 8.59
C ARG A 89 7.00 27.53 7.43
N GLU A 90 7.22 27.09 6.19
CA GLU A 90 7.07 27.88 4.96
C GLU A 90 5.61 28.07 4.51
N GLU A 91 4.65 27.30 5.04
CA GLU A 91 3.23 27.42 4.68
C GLU A 91 2.39 28.27 5.65
N ILE A 92 3.00 28.79 6.70
CA ILE A 92 2.31 29.75 7.59
C ILE A 92 2.33 31.09 6.86
N SER A 93 1.25 31.41 6.16
CA SER A 93 1.12 32.71 5.49
C SER A 93 1.29 33.85 6.51
N ASP A 94 2.01 34.91 6.13
CA ASP A 94 2.26 36.08 6.95
C ASP A 94 0.97 36.67 7.60
N ALA A 95 -0.18 36.48 6.95
CA ALA A 95 -1.50 36.87 7.47
C ALA A 95 -1.92 36.05 8.73
N HIS A 96 -1.38 34.88 8.93
CA HIS A 96 -1.69 34.06 10.14
C HIS A 96 -0.78 34.46 11.30
N LEU A 97 0.47 34.80 11.01
CA LEU A 97 1.44 35.33 11.99
C LEU A 97 0.97 36.67 12.57
N GLU A 98 0.41 37.57 11.75
CA GLU A 98 -0.14 38.86 12.22
C GLU A 98 -1.38 38.70 13.14
N ARG A 99 -2.19 37.66 12.96
CA ARG A 99 -3.32 37.33 13.84
C ARG A 99 -2.88 36.85 15.21
N ILE A 100 -1.83 36.07 15.26
CA ILE A 100 -1.27 35.51 16.51
C ILE A 100 -0.60 36.59 17.33
N GLN A 101 0.16 37.52 16.69
CA GLN A 101 0.79 38.65 17.37
C GLN A 101 -0.20 39.63 17.97
N LYS A 102 -1.40 39.78 17.41
CA LYS A 102 -2.44 40.70 17.92
C LYS A 102 -3.16 40.16 19.17
N ASN A 103 -3.18 38.84 19.41
CA ASN A 103 -3.91 38.26 20.53
C ASN A 103 -3.07 37.98 21.78
N GLY A 104 -1.76 38.29 21.77
CA GLY A 104 -0.90 38.19 22.96
C GLY A 104 -0.72 36.75 23.50
N GLU A 105 -1.11 35.75 22.75
CA GLU A 105 -0.88 34.34 23.10
C GLU A 105 0.53 33.96 22.63
N SER A 106 1.48 33.87 23.58
CA SER A 106 2.75 33.19 23.33
C SER A 106 2.44 31.70 23.16
N PHE A 107 2.38 31.25 21.93
CA PHE A 107 2.48 29.82 21.66
C PHE A 107 3.94 29.43 21.87
N ASP A 108 4.25 28.85 23.02
CA ASP A 108 5.43 28.03 23.16
C ASP A 108 5.27 26.87 22.19
N LEU A 109 5.94 26.99 21.05
CA LEU A 109 6.10 25.92 20.06
C LEU A 109 7.13 24.94 20.66
N ASP A 110 6.77 24.29 21.75
CA ASP A 110 7.47 23.11 22.16
C ASP A 110 7.28 22.08 21.05
N GLU A 111 8.40 21.60 20.52
CA GLU A 111 8.52 20.74 19.35
C GLU A 111 8.01 19.31 19.62
N GLU A 112 6.95 19.16 20.41
CA GLU A 112 6.43 17.87 20.79
C GLU A 112 5.76 17.16 19.62
N GLU A 113 6.24 15.96 19.33
CA GLU A 113 5.71 15.10 18.26
C GLU A 113 4.32 14.60 18.67
N CYS A 114 3.31 14.86 17.83
CA CYS A 114 1.98 14.33 18.06
C CYS A 114 1.93 12.87 17.60
N VAL A 115 1.76 11.95 18.55
CA VAL A 115 1.67 10.51 18.32
C VAL A 115 0.29 10.00 18.73
N ILE A 116 -0.34 9.23 17.87
CA ILE A 116 -1.60 8.54 18.13
C ILE A 116 -1.28 7.05 18.25
N SER A 117 -1.57 6.44 19.39
CA SER A 117 -1.42 5.00 19.61
C SER A 117 -2.74 4.28 19.39
N ALA A 118 -2.72 3.20 18.63
CA ALA A 118 -3.89 2.36 18.37
C ALA A 118 -3.56 0.88 18.55
N THR A 119 -4.52 0.14 19.08
CA THR A 119 -4.44 -1.33 19.21
C THR A 119 -5.56 -1.98 18.42
N MET A 120 -5.24 -3.01 17.64
CA MET A 120 -6.24 -3.77 16.89
C MET A 120 -6.97 -4.73 17.79
N THR A 121 -8.28 -4.60 17.90
CA THR A 121 -9.15 -5.51 18.64
C THR A 121 -10.04 -6.31 17.70
N LYS A 122 -10.77 -7.30 18.23
CA LYS A 122 -11.75 -8.06 17.46
C LYS A 122 -12.94 -7.21 16.93
N PHE A 123 -13.11 -6.02 17.47
CA PHE A 123 -14.13 -5.05 17.06
C PHE A 123 -13.61 -3.95 16.13
N GLY A 124 -12.30 -3.95 15.84
CA GLY A 124 -11.62 -2.94 15.06
C GLY A 124 -10.51 -2.23 15.86
N PRO A 125 -9.92 -1.17 15.31
CA PRO A 125 -8.90 -0.39 16.00
C PRO A 125 -9.51 0.36 17.18
N THR A 126 -8.82 0.33 18.32
CA THR A 126 -9.10 1.12 19.50
C THR A 126 -7.93 2.06 19.73
N PHE A 127 -8.20 3.36 19.80
CA PHE A 127 -7.18 4.36 20.07
C PHE A 127 -6.93 4.42 21.59
N THR A 128 -5.68 4.17 21.99
CA THR A 128 -5.31 4.01 23.40
C THR A 128 -4.68 5.24 23.98
N ASP A 129 -3.99 6.02 23.15
CA ASP A 129 -3.34 7.25 23.56
C ASP A 129 -3.30 8.24 22.38
N ILE A 130 -3.51 9.52 22.68
CA ILE A 130 -3.31 10.62 21.76
C ILE A 130 -2.48 11.64 22.54
N SER A 131 -1.14 11.52 22.43
CA SER A 131 -0.23 12.42 23.10
C SER A 131 -0.42 13.85 22.60
N HIS A 132 -0.42 14.83 23.53
CA HIS A 132 -0.50 16.27 23.31
C HIS A 132 -1.85 16.86 22.83
N LEU A 133 -2.96 16.15 22.99
CA LEU A 133 -4.23 16.86 23.08
C LEU A 133 -4.41 17.45 24.48
N GLN A 134 -3.66 18.51 24.81
CA GLN A 134 -4.08 19.46 25.84
C GLN A 134 -5.26 20.29 25.29
N CYS A 135 -6.25 19.62 24.76
CA CYS A 135 -7.55 20.21 24.52
C CYS A 135 -8.37 19.95 25.77
N ASN A 136 -8.54 20.98 26.61
CA ASN A 136 -9.41 20.96 27.80
C ASN A 136 -10.87 20.56 27.50
N GLN A 137 -11.20 20.20 26.26
CA GLN A 137 -12.54 19.83 25.79
C GLN A 137 -12.64 18.43 25.20
N CYS A 138 -11.53 17.71 24.97
CA CYS A 138 -11.57 16.39 24.33
C CYS A 138 -11.35 15.27 25.36
N HIS A 139 -12.33 15.01 26.21
CA HIS A 139 -12.35 13.80 27.03
C HIS A 139 -12.80 12.58 26.19
N PHE A 140 -12.04 12.20 25.19
CA PHE A 140 -12.28 10.96 24.47
C PHE A 140 -11.83 9.77 25.32
N LYS A 141 -12.77 9.14 26.03
CA LYS A 141 -12.55 7.79 26.53
C LYS A 141 -12.76 6.83 25.36
N ASN A 142 -11.66 6.32 24.76
CA ASN A 142 -11.67 5.38 23.64
C ASN A 142 -12.43 5.90 22.40
N PRO A 143 -11.93 6.94 21.70
CA PRO A 143 -12.59 7.48 20.52
C PRO A 143 -12.66 6.41 19.42
N ASN A 144 -13.74 6.41 18.66
CA ASN A 144 -13.83 5.60 17.45
C ASN A 144 -13.06 6.27 16.30
N PHE A 145 -12.85 5.52 15.22
CA PHE A 145 -12.06 6.00 14.07
C PHE A 145 -12.64 7.26 13.41
N ASP A 146 -13.98 7.35 13.29
CA ASP A 146 -14.64 8.51 12.67
C ASP A 146 -14.51 9.76 13.57
N GLU A 147 -14.50 9.61 14.89
CA GLU A 147 -14.25 10.69 15.84
C GLU A 147 -12.81 11.21 15.75
N VAL A 148 -11.83 10.31 15.65
CA VAL A 148 -10.42 10.70 15.47
C VAL A 148 -10.23 11.44 14.16
N LEU A 149 -10.78 10.93 13.04
CA LEU A 149 -10.71 11.60 11.73
C LEU A 149 -11.40 12.97 11.72
N GLY A 150 -12.52 13.11 12.42
CA GLY A 150 -13.26 14.36 12.55
C GLY A 150 -12.58 15.38 13.48
N SER A 151 -11.61 14.95 14.29
CA SER A 151 -10.87 15.82 15.19
C SER A 151 -9.87 16.69 14.43
N ARG A 152 -9.39 17.77 15.10
CA ARG A 152 -8.32 18.62 14.56
C ARG A 152 -7.06 17.80 14.23
N VAL A 153 -6.70 16.87 15.10
CA VAL A 153 -5.53 15.98 14.92
C VAL A 153 -5.69 15.12 13.67
N GLY A 154 -6.88 14.52 13.45
CA GLY A 154 -7.16 13.77 12.24
C GLY A 154 -7.10 14.62 10.98
N GLN A 155 -7.62 15.86 11.03
CA GLN A 155 -7.54 16.80 9.91
C GLN A 155 -6.10 17.24 9.63
N ASP A 156 -5.30 17.50 10.66
CA ASP A 156 -3.88 17.83 10.53
C ASP A 156 -3.09 16.66 9.95
N ALA A 157 -3.39 15.41 10.35
CA ALA A 157 -2.79 14.20 9.77
C ALA A 157 -3.06 14.07 8.27
N VAL A 158 -4.31 14.28 7.85
CA VAL A 158 -4.69 14.23 6.42
C VAL A 158 -4.02 15.36 5.63
N SER A 159 -3.92 16.55 6.21
CA SER A 159 -3.39 17.75 5.53
C SER A 159 -1.86 17.73 5.42
N ASN A 160 -1.16 17.25 6.45
CA ASN A 160 0.32 17.29 6.51
C ASN A 160 0.95 15.91 6.23
N GLY A 161 0.15 14.86 6.17
CA GLY A 161 0.62 13.48 6.12
C GLY A 161 1.01 12.97 7.50
N PHE A 162 1.33 11.69 7.55
CA PHE A 162 1.70 11.00 8.79
C PHE A 162 2.55 9.76 8.49
N VAL A 163 3.19 9.24 9.52
CA VAL A 163 3.91 7.97 9.46
C VAL A 163 3.17 6.96 10.33
N VAL A 164 2.99 5.75 9.84
CA VAL A 164 2.39 4.64 10.58
C VAL A 164 3.46 3.60 10.85
N LYS A 165 3.67 3.28 12.12
CA LYS A 165 4.53 2.19 12.57
C LYS A 165 3.69 1.06 13.12
N LYS A 166 3.98 -0.18 12.74
CA LYS A 166 3.43 -1.37 13.37
C LYS A 166 4.47 -1.92 14.34
N LEU A 167 4.05 -2.08 15.58
CA LEU A 167 4.87 -2.63 16.64
C LEU A 167 4.49 -4.09 16.87
N GLN A 168 5.49 -4.95 17.04
CA GLN A 168 5.33 -6.35 17.37
C GLN A 168 6.01 -6.65 18.72
N ARG A 169 5.35 -7.47 19.55
CA ARG A 169 5.95 -7.96 20.78
C ARG A 169 6.69 -9.26 20.50
N GLU A 170 7.92 -9.36 20.96
CA GLU A 170 8.71 -10.58 20.93
C GLU A 170 8.68 -11.26 22.31
N GLY A 171 8.02 -12.45 22.37
CA GLY A 171 8.07 -13.32 23.54
C GLY A 171 7.42 -12.78 24.83
N GLU A 172 7.86 -13.30 25.97
CA GLU A 172 7.42 -12.85 27.29
C GLU A 172 8.15 -11.57 27.77
N GLU A 173 9.21 -11.17 27.10
CA GLU A 173 9.90 -9.92 27.34
C GLU A 173 9.11 -8.75 26.75
N LEU A 174 8.94 -7.68 27.54
CA LEU A 174 8.22 -6.46 27.18
C LEU A 174 8.91 -5.61 26.08
N SER A 175 9.84 -6.19 25.32
CA SER A 175 10.51 -5.49 24.22
C SER A 175 9.59 -5.48 23.01
N GLU A 176 9.23 -4.28 22.57
CA GLU A 176 8.52 -4.06 21.31
C GLU A 176 9.54 -3.69 20.23
N HIS A 177 9.46 -4.31 19.07
CA HIS A 177 10.26 -3.90 17.90
C HIS A 177 9.34 -3.46 16.76
N GLU A 178 9.85 -2.57 15.94
CA GLU A 178 9.17 -2.08 14.75
C GLU A 178 9.17 -3.17 13.67
N GLU A 179 7.99 -3.59 13.24
CA GLU A 179 7.85 -4.54 12.14
C GLU A 179 7.91 -3.84 10.78
N PHE A 180 7.22 -2.71 10.65
CA PHE A 180 7.29 -1.86 9.48
C PHE A 180 6.92 -0.41 9.81
N GLU A 181 7.44 0.49 8.97
CA GLU A 181 7.10 1.90 8.95
C GLU A 181 6.61 2.30 7.55
N ILE A 182 5.50 3.02 7.47
CA ILE A 182 4.90 3.49 6.22
C ILE A 182 4.66 4.98 6.33
N SER A 183 5.27 5.75 5.44
CA SER A 183 4.97 7.17 5.28
C SER A 183 3.75 7.36 4.38
N VAL A 184 2.79 8.15 4.85
CA VAL A 184 1.58 8.55 4.13
C VAL A 184 1.66 10.06 3.88
N PRO A 185 2.18 10.50 2.73
CA PRO A 185 2.30 11.92 2.42
C PRO A 185 0.91 12.56 2.18
N PRO A 186 0.80 13.89 2.28
CA PRO A 186 -0.43 14.59 1.92
C PRO A 186 -0.79 14.34 0.46
N GLY A 187 -2.09 14.36 0.13
CA GLY A 187 -2.59 14.02 -1.20
C GLY A 187 -2.55 12.51 -1.50
N SER A 188 -2.46 11.65 -0.47
CA SER A 188 -2.55 10.20 -0.64
C SER A 188 -3.99 9.74 -0.83
N ALA A 189 -4.20 8.82 -1.78
CA ALA A 189 -5.48 8.13 -2.01
C ALA A 189 -5.29 6.61 -1.89
N LEU A 190 -6.15 5.95 -1.09
CA LEU A 190 -6.13 4.51 -0.92
C LEU A 190 -7.07 3.82 -1.92
N LEU A 191 -6.54 2.95 -2.76
CA LEU A 191 -7.33 2.06 -3.62
C LEU A 191 -7.87 0.89 -2.79
N TYR A 192 -9.09 1.05 -2.29
CA TYR A 192 -9.75 0.01 -1.51
C TYR A 192 -11.27 0.04 -1.72
N PRO A 193 -11.92 -1.09 -2.00
CA PRO A 193 -13.37 -1.15 -2.19
C PRO A 193 -14.09 -1.04 -0.84
N THR A 194 -14.66 0.13 -0.56
CA THR A 194 -15.53 0.37 0.60
C THR A 194 -16.90 0.89 0.15
N LYS A 195 -17.87 0.87 1.04
CA LYS A 195 -19.19 1.48 0.77
C LYS A 195 -19.10 3.01 0.56
N LYS A 196 -18.07 3.65 1.11
CA LYS A 196 -17.81 5.09 1.00
C LYS A 196 -16.80 5.40 -0.12
N ALA A 197 -16.31 4.37 -0.87
CA ALA A 197 -15.32 4.58 -1.92
C ALA A 197 -15.92 5.33 -3.11
N VAL A 198 -15.17 6.28 -3.63
CA VAL A 198 -15.47 6.93 -4.91
C VAL A 198 -15.01 6.01 -6.04
N ALA A 199 -15.87 5.71 -7.00
CA ALA A 199 -15.53 4.85 -8.12
C ALA A 199 -14.46 5.52 -9.00
N VAL A 200 -13.36 4.82 -9.25
CA VAL A 200 -12.34 5.23 -10.21
C VAL A 200 -12.96 5.18 -11.61
N GLY A 201 -13.08 6.35 -12.27
CA GLY A 201 -13.77 6.49 -13.57
C GLY A 201 -14.92 7.49 -13.55
N VAL A 202 -15.44 7.85 -12.40
CA VAL A 202 -16.24 9.06 -12.22
C VAL A 202 -15.25 10.22 -12.05
N ARG A 203 -15.36 11.26 -12.85
CA ARG A 203 -14.42 12.39 -12.98
C ARG A 203 -13.75 12.79 -11.68
N VAL A 204 -12.44 13.08 -11.76
CA VAL A 204 -11.54 13.54 -10.70
C VAL A 204 -12.08 14.73 -9.89
N GLU A 205 -13.04 15.49 -10.43
CA GLU A 205 -13.74 16.61 -9.79
C GLU A 205 -14.40 16.26 -8.44
N GLY A 206 -14.56 14.96 -8.13
CA GLY A 206 -15.18 14.52 -6.87
C GLY A 206 -14.23 14.36 -5.68
N PHE A 207 -12.91 14.43 -5.87
CA PHE A 207 -11.96 14.20 -4.78
C PHE A 207 -11.70 15.44 -3.91
N GLY A 208 -11.95 16.65 -4.41
CA GLY A 208 -11.72 17.90 -3.67
C GLY A 208 -10.24 18.19 -3.35
N PHE A 209 -9.30 17.33 -3.78
CA PHE A 209 -7.86 17.49 -3.63
C PHE A 209 -7.10 16.81 -4.78
N GLU A 210 -5.88 17.26 -5.05
CA GLU A 210 -4.98 16.67 -6.02
C GLU A 210 -4.37 15.39 -5.46
N VAL A 211 -4.51 14.26 -6.18
CA VAL A 211 -3.88 13.00 -5.79
C VAL A 211 -2.42 13.01 -6.19
N LYS A 212 -1.52 12.92 -5.20
CA LYS A 212 -0.06 12.90 -5.39
C LYS A 212 0.56 11.54 -5.09
N ASN A 213 -0.13 10.72 -4.31
CA ASN A 213 0.31 9.38 -3.95
C ASN A 213 -0.86 8.41 -3.95
N LEU A 214 -0.66 7.25 -4.55
CA LEU A 214 -1.64 6.18 -4.64
C LEU A 214 -1.20 5.00 -3.77
N ILE A 215 -1.97 4.70 -2.73
CA ILE A 215 -1.70 3.56 -1.84
C ILE A 215 -2.53 2.36 -2.31
N VAL A 216 -1.88 1.22 -2.50
CA VAL A 216 -2.51 0.01 -3.05
C VAL A 216 -2.21 -1.19 -2.16
N LEU A 217 -3.23 -1.96 -1.83
CA LEU A 217 -3.08 -3.21 -1.09
C LEU A 217 -2.89 -4.38 -2.05
N ASP A 218 -1.79 -5.11 -1.90
CA ASP A 218 -1.48 -6.32 -2.68
C ASP A 218 -1.52 -7.56 -1.77
N GLY A 219 -2.64 -8.27 -1.81
CA GLY A 219 -2.87 -9.45 -0.98
C GLY A 219 -4.01 -10.32 -1.51
N THR A 220 -3.97 -11.62 -1.19
CA THR A 220 -5.07 -12.51 -1.52
C THR A 220 -6.30 -12.20 -0.68
N TRP A 221 -7.37 -11.79 -1.32
CA TRP A 221 -8.67 -11.48 -0.71
C TRP A 221 -9.27 -12.62 0.13
N LYS A 222 -8.77 -13.85 -0.02
CA LYS A 222 -9.14 -14.99 0.84
C LYS A 222 -8.77 -14.78 2.29
N LYS A 223 -7.77 -13.95 2.57
CA LYS A 223 -7.34 -13.64 3.93
C LYS A 223 -7.96 -12.37 4.49
N ALA A 224 -8.38 -11.44 3.66
CA ALA A 224 -9.34 -10.40 4.01
C ALA A 224 -10.73 -11.03 4.23
N LYS A 225 -10.79 -12.01 5.12
CA LYS A 225 -11.96 -12.81 5.46
C LYS A 225 -13.12 -11.89 5.79
N ARG A 226 -14.07 -11.81 4.89
CA ARG A 226 -15.47 -11.35 5.02
C ARG A 226 -15.93 -10.41 3.91
N VAL A 227 -15.09 -10.09 2.94
CA VAL A 227 -15.59 -9.47 1.72
C VAL A 227 -15.67 -10.57 0.67
N HIS A 228 -16.84 -10.77 0.11
CA HIS A 228 -17.10 -11.75 -0.93
C HIS A 228 -16.01 -11.67 -1.99
N GLN A 229 -15.50 -12.86 -2.41
CA GLN A 229 -14.60 -12.92 -3.55
C GLN A 229 -15.16 -12.04 -4.65
N PRO A 230 -14.35 -11.15 -5.21
CA PRO A 230 -14.81 -10.35 -6.33
C PRO A 230 -15.26 -11.30 -7.45
N LYS A 231 -16.46 -11.06 -7.95
CA LYS A 231 -17.02 -11.75 -9.11
C LYS A 231 -16.10 -11.54 -10.32
N ALA A 232 -16.30 -12.33 -11.38
CA ALA A 232 -15.64 -12.07 -12.66
C ALA A 232 -15.67 -10.57 -13.00
N GLY A 233 -14.49 -9.98 -13.22
CA GLY A 233 -14.32 -8.54 -13.42
C GLY A 233 -13.48 -7.81 -12.38
N CYS A 234 -12.93 -8.51 -11.36
CA CYS A 234 -12.01 -7.88 -10.43
C CYS A 234 -10.63 -7.70 -11.05
N LEU A 235 -10.09 -6.53 -10.81
CA LEU A 235 -8.79 -6.11 -11.29
C LEU A 235 -7.67 -6.71 -10.41
N SER A 236 -6.57 -7.09 -11.04
CA SER A 236 -5.31 -7.33 -10.33
C SER A 236 -4.73 -6.02 -9.81
N THR A 237 -3.73 -6.12 -8.93
CA THR A 237 -3.04 -4.95 -8.39
C THR A 237 -2.50 -4.04 -9.50
N ILE A 238 -1.85 -4.61 -10.54
CA ILE A 238 -1.32 -3.80 -11.65
C ILE A 238 -2.43 -3.18 -12.50
N GLU A 239 -3.53 -3.89 -12.76
CA GLU A 239 -4.67 -3.33 -13.49
C GLU A 239 -5.31 -2.17 -12.73
N SER A 240 -5.45 -2.29 -11.42
CA SER A 240 -5.97 -1.23 -10.55
C SER A 240 -5.07 0.00 -10.56
N ILE A 241 -3.74 -0.20 -10.47
CA ILE A 241 -2.75 0.89 -10.54
C ILE A 241 -2.85 1.61 -11.89
N VAL A 242 -2.79 0.87 -12.99
CA VAL A 242 -2.82 1.46 -14.34
C VAL A 242 -4.12 2.22 -14.58
N LEU A 243 -5.26 1.65 -14.19
CA LEU A 243 -6.55 2.34 -14.32
C LEU A 243 -6.58 3.64 -13.52
N ALA A 244 -6.11 3.63 -12.28
CA ALA A 244 -6.08 4.81 -11.42
C ALA A 244 -5.14 5.90 -11.99
N LEU A 245 -3.91 5.53 -12.37
CA LEU A 245 -2.95 6.47 -12.96
C LEU A 245 -3.51 7.14 -14.22
N LYS A 246 -4.15 6.38 -15.12
CA LYS A 246 -4.81 6.93 -16.32
C LYS A 246 -5.94 7.91 -15.98
N VAL A 247 -6.75 7.60 -14.98
CA VAL A 247 -7.83 8.49 -14.54
C VAL A 247 -7.29 9.79 -13.98
N PHE A 248 -6.14 9.74 -13.32
CA PHE A 248 -5.45 10.93 -12.78
C PHE A 248 -4.57 11.66 -13.80
N GLY A 249 -4.61 11.26 -15.07
CA GLY A 249 -3.98 12.01 -16.18
C GLY A 249 -2.55 11.60 -16.52
N GLU A 250 -2.06 10.47 -15.99
CA GLU A 250 -0.77 9.92 -16.43
C GLU A 250 -0.81 9.40 -17.87
N ASP A 251 0.35 9.40 -18.54
CA ASP A 251 0.48 8.96 -19.93
C ASP A 251 0.01 7.52 -20.13
N GLY A 252 -0.88 7.32 -21.13
CA GLY A 252 -1.51 6.05 -21.39
C GLY A 252 -0.62 5.00 -22.04
N ASP A 253 0.27 5.37 -22.96
CA ASP A 253 0.99 4.43 -23.83
C ASP A 253 1.93 3.52 -23.05
N GLY A 254 2.73 4.07 -22.14
CA GLY A 254 3.62 3.30 -21.27
C GLY A 254 2.85 2.42 -20.28
N LEU A 255 1.71 2.90 -19.78
CA LEU A 255 0.87 2.16 -18.85
C LEU A 255 0.21 0.94 -19.49
N ASP A 256 -0.15 1.02 -20.79
CA ASP A 256 -0.68 -0.11 -21.53
C ASP A 256 0.34 -1.22 -21.73
N ASP A 257 1.61 -0.89 -21.86
CA ASP A 257 2.71 -1.87 -21.94
C ASP A 257 2.77 -2.74 -20.66
N LEU A 258 2.56 -2.15 -19.48
CA LEU A 258 2.48 -2.92 -18.22
C LEU A 258 1.35 -3.96 -18.26
N LEU A 259 0.21 -3.62 -18.83
CA LEU A 259 -0.92 -4.55 -18.98
C LEU A 259 -0.62 -5.66 -19.99
N GLU A 260 0.10 -5.35 -21.07
CA GLU A 260 0.52 -6.37 -22.06
C GLU A 260 1.51 -7.36 -21.43
N VAL A 261 2.49 -6.88 -20.65
CA VAL A 261 3.41 -7.73 -19.88
C VAL A 261 2.63 -8.61 -18.91
N PHE A 262 1.63 -8.07 -18.21
CA PHE A 262 0.78 -8.83 -17.31
C PHE A 262 -0.01 -9.92 -18.03
N LYS A 263 -0.66 -9.62 -19.14
CA LYS A 263 -1.37 -10.59 -19.99
C LYS A 263 -0.44 -11.71 -20.44
N SER A 264 0.77 -11.36 -20.85
CA SER A 264 1.77 -12.36 -21.27
C SER A 264 2.17 -13.28 -20.11
N MET A 265 2.28 -12.74 -18.88
CA MET A 265 2.58 -13.52 -17.68
C MET A 265 1.45 -14.48 -17.32
N ILE A 266 0.18 -14.07 -17.48
CA ILE A 266 -0.97 -14.96 -17.33
C ILE A 266 -0.93 -16.09 -18.37
N GLY A 267 -0.62 -15.77 -19.62
CA GLY A 267 -0.47 -16.76 -20.69
C GLY A 267 0.57 -17.84 -20.37
N ASP A 268 1.68 -17.48 -19.74
CA ASP A 268 2.69 -18.44 -19.25
C ASP A 268 2.10 -19.42 -18.24
N GLN A 269 1.29 -18.93 -17.30
CA GLN A 269 0.67 -19.78 -16.29
C GLN A 269 -0.34 -20.78 -16.89
N VAL A 270 -1.10 -20.34 -17.88
CA VAL A 270 -2.03 -21.20 -18.63
C VAL A 270 -1.23 -22.32 -19.31
N ARG A 271 -0.19 -21.96 -20.08
CA ARG A 271 0.67 -22.95 -20.77
C ARG A 271 1.30 -23.94 -19.81
N CYS A 272 1.85 -23.46 -18.69
CA CYS A 272 2.44 -24.35 -17.68
C CYS A 272 1.41 -25.31 -17.07
N LYS A 273 0.17 -24.89 -16.86
CA LYS A 273 -0.92 -25.78 -16.41
C LYS A 273 -1.26 -26.84 -17.47
N ASP A 274 -1.42 -26.43 -18.71
CA ASP A 274 -1.77 -27.34 -19.81
C ASP A 274 -0.68 -28.40 -20.04
N GLU A 275 0.59 -28.00 -20.01
CA GLU A 275 1.72 -28.94 -20.09
C GLU A 275 1.70 -29.94 -18.92
N LYS A 276 1.44 -29.47 -17.71
CA LYS A 276 1.34 -30.34 -16.54
C LYS A 276 0.19 -31.37 -16.69
N PHE A 277 -0.98 -30.92 -17.16
CA PHE A 277 -2.11 -31.82 -17.39
C PHE A 277 -1.85 -32.85 -18.50
N ARG A 278 -1.16 -32.46 -19.59
CA ARG A 278 -0.78 -33.39 -20.65
C ARG A 278 0.18 -34.46 -20.14
N ASN A 279 1.20 -34.08 -19.37
CA ASN A 279 2.17 -34.99 -18.80
C ASN A 279 1.55 -35.96 -17.79
N MET A 280 0.55 -35.50 -17.02
CA MET A 280 -0.20 -36.38 -16.09
C MET A 280 -1.07 -37.42 -16.82
N LYS A 281 -1.66 -37.03 -17.97
CA LYS A 281 -2.43 -37.99 -18.79
C LYS A 281 -1.54 -39.02 -19.45
N SER A 282 -0.36 -38.61 -19.96
CA SER A 282 0.58 -39.54 -20.59
C SER A 282 1.20 -40.55 -19.61
N SER A 283 1.38 -40.17 -18.33
CA SER A 283 1.89 -41.07 -17.29
C SER A 283 0.85 -42.08 -16.81
N ASN A 284 -0.46 -41.82 -17.01
CA ASN A 284 -1.55 -42.75 -16.63
C ASN A 284 -1.98 -43.69 -17.78
N THR A 285 -1.39 -43.56 -18.97
CA THR A 285 -1.73 -44.40 -20.15
C THR A 285 -0.68 -45.45 -20.46
N ASN A 286 0.34 -45.63 -19.65
CA ASN A 286 1.24 -46.77 -19.74
C ASN A 286 0.73 -47.88 -18.81
N PRO A 287 0.25 -49.02 -19.35
CA PRO A 287 -0.15 -50.18 -18.59
C PRO A 287 1.02 -50.92 -17.92
#